data_b53cbe6fed7d3c7baad288565239b749
#
_entry.id   b53cbe6fed7d3c7baad288565239b749
#
_cell.length_a   1.000
_cell.length_b   1.000
_cell.length_c   1.000
_cell.angle_alpha   90.00
_cell.angle_beta   90.00
_cell.angle_gamma   90.00
#
_symmetry.space_group_name_H-M   'P 1'
#
loop_
_entity.id
_entity.type
_entity.pdbx_description
1 polymer ?
#
loop_
_entity_poly.entity_id
_entity_poly.type
_entity_poly.pdbx_seq_one_letter_code
_entity_poly.pdbx_strand_id
1 'polypeptide(L)'
;MAGDAEVVAARKCREQLAGKGIELSAYTTEAIAADVDELRHVLGYSQWNLYGVSYGTRVALTILKRFPGTVRSAVLDSVLPPSVRYDEQNRTSRARSFDLLFRDCEADPACREAYPQLQARWRSVLSSTAKQGLRASTGAEGGGPPRDVVLSAEALADVIPLNETGSLAGLPKLLAGIAANNAAELSQIARWLLQPSNYSWGLRYSVWCSEETPFVARSVTGKERILISRRVCDAWNVRRVPKSAHRRVKSDVPVLLLSGEYDPETPPDWATKAAKTLPRAQAVVLRGMGHVPTQAWSMLCAMSLADVFCAAPTFRLTRDAHRRRAPQRFK
;
A
#
# COMPACT_ATOMS: atom_id res chain seq x y z
N MET A 1 -10.86 -9.64 14.01
CA MET A 1 -10.10 -10.89 14.30
C MET A 1 -10.07 -11.64 12.99
N ALA A 2 -8.90 -12.10 12.53
CA ALA A 2 -8.88 -13.11 11.49
C ALA A 2 -9.75 -14.26 12.01
N GLY A 3 -10.83 -14.54 11.30
CA GLY A 3 -11.76 -15.56 11.73
C GLY A 3 -11.08 -16.92 11.72
N ASP A 4 -11.58 -17.86 12.46
CA ASP A 4 -11.10 -19.26 12.44
C ASP A 4 -11.04 -19.81 11.00
N ALA A 5 -11.94 -19.34 10.13
CA ALA A 5 -11.96 -19.67 8.70
C ALA A 5 -10.67 -19.28 7.95
N GLU A 6 -10.07 -18.10 8.22
CA GLU A 6 -8.81 -17.70 7.58
C GLU A 6 -7.63 -18.57 8.04
N VAL A 7 -7.58 -18.90 9.32
CA VAL A 7 -6.55 -19.79 9.87
C VAL A 7 -6.65 -21.19 9.27
N VAL A 8 -7.87 -21.72 9.13
CA VAL A 8 -8.13 -23.03 8.50
C VAL A 8 -7.73 -22.99 7.02
N ALA A 9 -8.11 -21.94 6.29
CA ALA A 9 -7.75 -21.77 4.88
C ALA A 9 -6.22 -21.68 4.68
N ALA A 10 -5.52 -20.92 5.53
CA ALA A 10 -4.07 -20.80 5.49
C ALA A 10 -3.38 -22.16 5.73
N ARG A 11 -3.83 -22.91 6.73
CA ARG A 11 -3.31 -24.25 7.03
C ARG A 11 -3.50 -25.22 5.85
N LYS A 12 -4.71 -25.26 5.29
CA LYS A 12 -5.00 -26.11 4.12
C LYS A 12 -4.15 -25.74 2.90
N CYS A 13 -4.00 -24.44 2.63
CA CYS A 13 -3.14 -23.96 1.55
C CYS A 13 -1.68 -24.36 1.78
N ARG A 14 -1.16 -24.19 3.00
CA ARG A 14 0.18 -24.63 3.39
C ARG A 14 0.40 -26.13 3.14
N GLU A 15 -0.52 -26.97 3.59
CA GLU A 15 -0.45 -28.42 3.42
C GLU A 15 -0.42 -28.81 1.94
N GLN A 16 -1.25 -28.17 1.11
CA GLN A 16 -1.27 -28.40 -0.33
C GLN A 16 0.05 -28.02 -1.01
N LEU A 17 0.65 -26.89 -0.63
CA LEU A 17 1.92 -26.43 -1.20
C LEU A 17 3.10 -27.30 -0.71
N ALA A 18 3.13 -27.62 0.58
CA ALA A 18 4.15 -28.52 1.14
C ALA A 18 4.08 -29.93 0.55
N GLY A 19 2.86 -30.46 0.31
CA GLY A 19 2.66 -31.73 -0.39
C GLY A 19 3.15 -31.75 -1.83
N LYS A 20 3.37 -30.58 -2.44
CA LYS A 20 4.03 -30.41 -3.76
C LYS A 20 5.55 -30.21 -3.65
N GLY A 21 6.12 -30.36 -2.47
CA GLY A 21 7.56 -30.15 -2.23
C GLY A 21 8.00 -28.70 -2.17
N ILE A 22 7.06 -27.74 -2.03
CA ILE A 22 7.39 -26.31 -1.99
C ILE A 22 7.85 -25.94 -0.58
N GLU A 23 9.11 -25.47 -0.45
CA GLU A 23 9.70 -24.96 0.80
C GLU A 23 9.27 -23.51 1.02
N LEU A 24 8.24 -23.30 1.82
CA LEU A 24 7.60 -22.00 2.02
C LEU A 24 8.51 -20.97 2.70
N SER A 25 9.48 -21.41 3.52
CA SER A 25 10.44 -20.53 4.18
C SER A 25 11.52 -19.97 3.22
N ALA A 26 11.60 -20.48 2.00
CA ALA A 26 12.48 -19.96 0.95
C ALA A 26 11.93 -18.67 0.31
N TYR A 27 10.63 -18.41 0.43
CA TYR A 27 10.00 -17.24 -0.17
C TYR A 27 10.14 -16.00 0.72
N THR A 28 11.27 -15.31 0.60
CA THR A 28 11.60 -14.08 1.31
C THR A 28 11.97 -12.97 0.35
N THR A 29 11.92 -11.71 0.80
CA THR A 29 12.39 -10.55 0.00
C THR A 29 13.86 -10.72 -0.43
N GLU A 30 14.70 -11.31 0.41
CA GLU A 30 16.10 -11.58 0.09
C GLU A 30 16.25 -12.63 -1.03
N ALA A 31 15.42 -13.69 -1.02
CA ALA A 31 15.42 -14.69 -2.09
C ALA A 31 14.92 -14.09 -3.40
N ILE A 32 13.81 -13.36 -3.38
CA ILE A 32 13.28 -12.64 -4.55
C ILE A 32 14.35 -11.70 -5.14
N ALA A 33 15.07 -10.97 -4.29
CA ALA A 33 16.15 -10.08 -4.76
C ALA A 33 17.29 -10.85 -5.42
N ALA A 34 17.62 -12.05 -4.94
CA ALA A 34 18.63 -12.92 -5.56
C ALA A 34 18.15 -13.49 -6.89
N ASP A 35 16.88 -13.93 -6.97
CA ASP A 35 16.27 -14.42 -8.22
C ASP A 35 16.26 -13.34 -9.31
N VAL A 36 15.98 -12.09 -8.93
CA VAL A 36 16.03 -10.95 -9.87
C VAL A 36 17.46 -10.70 -10.38
N ASP A 37 18.49 -10.78 -9.53
CA ASP A 37 19.87 -10.61 -9.98
C ASP A 37 20.35 -11.80 -10.84
N GLU A 38 19.94 -13.02 -10.50
CA GLU A 38 20.22 -14.21 -11.31
C GLU A 38 19.56 -14.08 -12.70
N LEU A 39 18.32 -13.61 -12.78
CA LEU A 39 17.65 -13.35 -14.06
C LEU A 39 18.45 -12.35 -14.91
N ARG A 40 18.98 -11.28 -14.31
CA ARG A 40 19.86 -10.32 -15.01
C ARG A 40 21.08 -11.04 -15.59
N HIS A 41 21.72 -11.89 -14.78
CA HIS A 41 22.90 -12.66 -15.19
C HIS A 41 22.59 -13.60 -16.36
N VAL A 42 21.53 -14.38 -16.27
CA VAL A 42 21.09 -15.32 -17.33
C VAL A 42 20.76 -14.58 -18.62
N LEU A 43 20.21 -13.37 -18.55
CA LEU A 43 19.93 -12.51 -19.71
C LEU A 43 21.18 -11.80 -20.26
N GLY A 44 22.35 -11.94 -19.64
CA GLY A 44 23.63 -11.38 -20.12
C GLY A 44 23.80 -9.87 -19.85
N TYR A 45 22.97 -9.25 -19.02
CA TYR A 45 23.12 -7.83 -18.71
C TYR A 45 24.18 -7.62 -17.62
N SER A 46 25.14 -6.73 -17.84
CA SER A 46 26.09 -6.31 -16.80
C SER A 46 25.39 -5.46 -15.73
N GLN A 47 24.53 -4.56 -16.16
CA GLN A 47 23.70 -3.69 -15.30
C GLN A 47 22.33 -3.48 -15.93
N TRP A 48 21.34 -3.18 -15.10
CA TRP A 48 20.01 -2.76 -15.52
C TRP A 48 19.44 -1.64 -14.68
N ASN A 49 18.34 -1.03 -15.11
CA ASN A 49 17.56 -0.14 -14.29
C ASN A 49 16.49 -0.95 -13.55
N LEU A 50 16.23 -0.58 -12.30
CA LEU A 50 15.14 -1.15 -11.53
C LEU A 50 13.95 -0.20 -11.54
N TYR A 51 12.77 -0.75 -11.73
CA TYR A 51 11.51 -0.07 -11.45
C TYR A 51 10.71 -0.92 -10.49
N GLY A 52 10.44 -0.37 -9.30
CA GLY A 52 9.71 -1.07 -8.26
C GLY A 52 8.54 -0.22 -7.75
N VAL A 53 7.40 -0.87 -7.50
CA VAL A 53 6.23 -0.23 -6.92
C VAL A 53 5.84 -0.89 -5.60
N SER A 54 5.42 -0.11 -4.60
CA SER A 54 4.90 -0.64 -3.33
C SER A 54 5.87 -1.66 -2.70
N TYR A 55 5.45 -2.90 -2.46
CA TYR A 55 6.32 -3.98 -1.98
C TYR A 55 7.54 -4.21 -2.90
N GLY A 56 7.39 -4.05 -4.21
CA GLY A 56 8.51 -4.14 -5.16
C GLY A 56 9.64 -3.14 -4.89
N THR A 57 9.36 -2.01 -4.23
CA THR A 57 10.40 -1.07 -3.78
C THR A 57 11.26 -1.65 -2.66
N ARG A 58 10.69 -2.48 -1.76
CA ARG A 58 11.45 -3.22 -0.74
C ARG A 58 12.37 -4.25 -1.39
N VAL A 59 11.90 -4.96 -2.43
CA VAL A 59 12.74 -5.86 -3.22
C VAL A 59 13.88 -5.09 -3.88
N ALA A 60 13.58 -3.99 -4.57
CA ALA A 60 14.59 -3.17 -5.23
C ALA A 60 15.62 -2.60 -4.24
N LEU A 61 15.18 -2.10 -3.08
CA LEU A 61 16.08 -1.65 -2.01
C LEU A 61 16.97 -2.80 -1.47
N THR A 62 16.45 -4.02 -1.44
CA THR A 62 17.22 -5.21 -1.05
C THR A 62 18.26 -5.56 -2.12
N ILE A 63 17.94 -5.41 -3.41
CA ILE A 63 18.90 -5.56 -4.51
C ILE A 63 19.99 -4.49 -4.39
N LEU A 64 19.64 -3.21 -4.16
CA LEU A 64 20.61 -2.12 -3.96
C LEU A 64 21.56 -2.39 -2.78
N LYS A 65 21.09 -3.07 -1.74
CA LYS A 65 21.91 -3.46 -0.59
C LYS A 65 22.86 -4.62 -0.92
N ARG A 66 22.41 -5.61 -1.69
CA ARG A 66 23.12 -6.87 -1.92
C ARG A 66 23.99 -6.85 -3.19
N PHE A 67 23.48 -6.21 -4.23
CA PHE A 67 24.05 -6.25 -5.58
C PHE A 67 24.19 -4.85 -6.19
N PRO A 68 24.76 -3.84 -5.46
CA PRO A 68 24.77 -2.45 -5.94
C PRO A 68 25.48 -2.28 -7.28
N GLY A 69 26.51 -3.11 -7.58
CA GLY A 69 27.27 -3.06 -8.82
C GLY A 69 26.50 -3.48 -10.07
N THR A 70 25.37 -4.17 -9.90
CA THR A 70 24.53 -4.66 -11.01
C THR A 70 23.38 -3.71 -11.36
N VAL A 71 23.23 -2.61 -10.62
CA VAL A 71 22.16 -1.63 -10.82
C VAL A 71 22.71 -0.30 -11.29
N ARG A 72 22.25 0.15 -12.46
CA ARG A 72 22.60 1.45 -13.04
C ARG A 72 21.81 2.59 -12.37
N SER A 73 20.51 2.38 -12.18
CA SER A 73 19.62 3.31 -11.47
C SER A 73 18.37 2.58 -10.97
N ALA A 74 17.63 3.20 -10.04
CA ALA A 74 16.36 2.68 -9.56
C ALA A 74 15.29 3.76 -9.47
N VAL A 75 14.08 3.46 -9.94
CA VAL A 75 12.86 4.23 -9.71
C VAL A 75 12.00 3.45 -8.72
N LEU A 76 11.71 4.04 -7.59
CA LEU A 76 10.96 3.44 -6.49
C LEU A 76 9.71 4.26 -6.24
N ASP A 77 8.57 3.72 -6.65
CA ASP A 77 7.27 4.38 -6.50
C ASP A 77 6.50 3.79 -5.33
N SER A 78 6.04 4.67 -4.43
CA SER A 78 5.33 4.27 -3.21
C SER A 78 6.22 3.41 -2.31
N VAL A 79 7.22 4.05 -1.73
CA VAL A 79 8.41 3.43 -1.14
C VAL A 79 8.12 2.73 0.17
N LEU A 80 8.44 1.43 0.25
CA LEU A 80 8.39 0.60 1.45
C LEU A 80 9.80 0.19 1.92
N PRO A 81 10.48 0.99 2.75
CA PRO A 81 11.83 0.66 3.19
C PRO A 81 11.84 -0.56 4.12
N PRO A 82 12.86 -1.43 4.05
CA PRO A 82 12.98 -2.56 4.98
C PRO A 82 13.00 -2.15 6.46
N SER A 83 13.44 -0.93 6.76
CA SER A 83 13.52 -0.39 8.13
C SER A 83 12.18 0.12 8.69
N VAL A 84 11.13 0.09 7.91
CA VAL A 84 9.77 0.45 8.34
C VAL A 84 9.02 -0.80 8.81
N ARG A 85 8.28 -0.66 9.90
CA ARG A 85 7.32 -1.65 10.39
C ARG A 85 5.96 -1.32 9.79
N TYR A 86 5.60 -2.00 8.71
CA TYR A 86 4.37 -1.69 7.97
C TYR A 86 3.14 -1.79 8.88
N ASP A 87 2.95 -2.93 9.54
CA ASP A 87 1.77 -3.19 10.36
C ASP A 87 1.63 -2.22 11.56
N GLU A 88 2.75 -1.73 12.10
CA GLU A 88 2.72 -0.76 13.21
C GLU A 88 2.34 0.67 12.75
N GLN A 89 2.66 1.04 11.49
CA GLN A 89 2.53 2.40 10.99
C GLN A 89 1.38 2.60 10.00
N ASN A 90 0.85 1.53 9.40
CA ASN A 90 -0.18 1.61 8.36
C ASN A 90 -1.44 2.34 8.85
N ARG A 91 -1.91 2.07 10.07
CA ARG A 91 -3.09 2.75 10.63
C ARG A 91 -2.91 4.28 10.72
N THR A 92 -1.73 4.72 11.19
CA THR A 92 -1.39 6.16 11.27
C THR A 92 -1.31 6.77 9.88
N SER A 93 -0.74 6.06 8.92
CA SER A 93 -0.66 6.49 7.52
C SER A 93 -2.04 6.70 6.91
N ARG A 94 -2.95 5.75 7.14
CA ARG A 94 -4.32 5.82 6.64
C ARG A 94 -5.11 6.95 7.29
N ALA A 95 -4.99 7.12 8.61
CA ALA A 95 -5.59 8.26 9.32
C ALA A 95 -5.10 9.61 8.77
N ARG A 96 -3.81 9.74 8.51
CA ARG A 96 -3.23 10.92 7.84
C ARG A 96 -3.89 11.21 6.49
N SER A 97 -4.14 10.19 5.68
CA SER A 97 -4.75 10.37 4.36
C SER A 97 -6.20 10.83 4.47
N PHE A 98 -6.97 10.34 5.44
CA PHE A 98 -8.30 10.88 5.74
C PHE A 98 -8.23 12.33 6.23
N ASP A 99 -7.30 12.67 7.13
CA ASP A 99 -7.15 14.04 7.63
C ASP A 99 -6.79 15.02 6.50
N LEU A 100 -5.97 14.60 5.54
CA LEU A 100 -5.68 15.37 4.33
C LEU A 100 -6.95 15.59 3.50
N LEU A 101 -7.73 14.54 3.24
CA LEU A 101 -8.97 14.61 2.48
C LEU A 101 -9.96 15.60 3.12
N PHE A 102 -10.17 15.52 4.44
CA PHE A 102 -11.08 16.41 5.15
C PHE A 102 -10.58 17.85 5.14
N ARG A 103 -9.29 18.08 5.38
CA ARG A 103 -8.68 19.41 5.33
C ARG A 103 -8.86 20.05 3.95
N ASP A 104 -8.58 19.30 2.89
CA ASP A 104 -8.60 19.83 1.53
C ASP A 104 -10.05 20.03 1.04
N CYS A 105 -11.00 19.20 1.46
CA CYS A 105 -12.43 19.43 1.22
C CYS A 105 -12.93 20.68 1.96
N GLU A 106 -12.53 20.88 3.22
CA GLU A 106 -12.90 22.08 3.98
C GLU A 106 -12.32 23.37 3.39
N ALA A 107 -11.11 23.27 2.80
CA ALA A 107 -10.46 24.41 2.14
C ALA A 107 -11.07 24.72 0.76
N ASP A 108 -11.71 23.77 0.10
CA ASP A 108 -12.40 23.94 -1.19
C ASP A 108 -13.83 24.43 -0.94
N PRO A 109 -14.21 25.68 -1.35
CA PRO A 109 -15.56 26.21 -1.10
C PRO A 109 -16.68 25.33 -1.64
N ALA A 110 -16.51 24.75 -2.83
CA ALA A 110 -17.52 23.90 -3.46
C ALA A 110 -17.70 22.59 -2.69
N CYS A 111 -16.58 21.97 -2.27
CA CYS A 111 -16.63 20.74 -1.46
C CYS A 111 -17.25 20.99 -0.09
N ARG A 112 -16.85 22.05 0.61
CA ARG A 112 -17.39 22.42 1.92
C ARG A 112 -18.88 22.71 1.86
N GLU A 113 -19.36 23.40 0.83
CA GLU A 113 -20.78 23.68 0.63
C GLU A 113 -21.59 22.41 0.33
N ALA A 114 -21.07 21.55 -0.57
CA ALA A 114 -21.74 20.31 -0.96
C ALA A 114 -21.74 19.25 0.17
N TYR A 115 -20.68 19.21 1.00
CA TYR A 115 -20.50 18.19 2.03
C TYR A 115 -20.17 18.80 3.41
N PRO A 116 -21.08 19.59 3.99
CA PRO A 116 -20.81 20.29 5.24
C PRO A 116 -20.50 19.31 6.38
N GLN A 117 -19.53 19.68 7.22
CA GLN A 117 -19.11 18.91 8.40
C GLN A 117 -18.68 17.45 8.06
N LEU A 118 -18.12 17.19 6.87
CA LEU A 118 -17.81 15.85 6.38
C LEU A 118 -17.00 15.02 7.39
N GLN A 119 -15.97 15.61 8.01
CA GLN A 119 -15.14 14.92 9.00
C GLN A 119 -15.94 14.50 10.25
N ALA A 120 -16.79 15.38 10.76
CA ALA A 120 -17.60 15.08 11.94
C ALA A 120 -18.62 13.97 11.66
N ARG A 121 -19.27 14.04 10.50
CA ARG A 121 -20.22 13.01 10.04
C ARG A 121 -19.53 11.66 9.87
N TRP A 122 -18.36 11.62 9.24
CA TRP A 122 -17.57 10.40 9.09
C TRP A 122 -17.16 9.78 10.43
N ARG A 123 -16.68 10.60 11.38
CA ARG A 123 -16.37 10.13 12.75
C ARG A 123 -17.58 9.54 13.45
N SER A 124 -18.77 10.14 13.28
CA SER A 124 -20.02 9.62 13.81
C SER A 124 -20.36 8.25 13.22
N VAL A 125 -20.19 8.08 11.89
CA VAL A 125 -20.38 6.78 11.21
C VAL A 125 -19.46 5.73 11.81
N LEU A 126 -18.16 6.01 11.91
CA LEU A 126 -17.20 5.04 12.48
C LEU A 126 -17.53 4.69 13.93
N SER A 127 -17.97 5.67 14.74
CA SER A 127 -18.36 5.45 16.14
C SER A 127 -19.60 4.57 16.27
N SER A 128 -20.63 4.80 15.44
CA SER A 128 -21.83 3.97 15.42
C SER A 128 -21.53 2.56 14.89
N THR A 129 -20.73 2.46 13.82
CA THR A 129 -20.30 1.18 13.23
C THR A 129 -19.49 0.34 14.22
N ALA A 130 -18.67 0.96 15.04
CA ALA A 130 -17.91 0.25 16.09
C ALA A 130 -18.79 -0.41 17.15
N LYS A 131 -20.01 0.11 17.37
CA LYS A 131 -20.96 -0.39 18.36
C LYS A 131 -21.86 -1.50 17.83
N GLN A 132 -22.34 -1.37 16.58
CA GLN A 132 -23.41 -2.24 16.05
C GLN A 132 -23.11 -2.85 14.67
N GLY A 133 -21.94 -2.53 14.07
CA GLY A 133 -21.64 -2.87 12.68
C GLY A 133 -22.41 -1.99 11.70
N LEU A 134 -21.93 -1.95 10.44
CA LEU A 134 -22.63 -1.32 9.31
C LEU A 134 -23.13 -2.41 8.38
N ARG A 135 -24.43 -2.50 8.15
CA ARG A 135 -25.02 -3.41 7.18
C ARG A 135 -24.96 -2.81 5.78
N ALA A 136 -24.54 -3.59 4.82
CA ALA A 136 -24.52 -3.22 3.41
C ALA A 136 -24.86 -4.45 2.55
N SER A 137 -25.40 -4.22 1.36
CA SER A 137 -25.75 -5.28 0.41
C SER A 137 -25.21 -4.94 -0.97
N THR A 138 -24.75 -5.93 -1.74
CA THR A 138 -24.25 -5.70 -3.11
C THR A 138 -25.34 -5.22 -4.07
N GLY A 139 -26.62 -5.34 -3.70
CA GLY A 139 -27.72 -5.13 -4.61
C GLY A 139 -27.82 -6.24 -5.67
N ALA A 140 -28.80 -6.13 -6.56
CA ALA A 140 -28.99 -7.07 -7.68
C ALA A 140 -28.14 -6.72 -8.92
N GLU A 141 -27.40 -5.62 -8.91
CA GLU A 141 -26.54 -5.21 -10.00
C GLU A 141 -25.35 -6.17 -10.14
N GLY A 142 -25.14 -6.76 -11.31
CA GLY A 142 -24.06 -7.71 -11.60
C GLY A 142 -24.51 -9.15 -11.86
N GLY A 143 -25.82 -9.41 -11.92
CA GLY A 143 -26.38 -10.69 -12.41
C GLY A 143 -26.38 -11.84 -11.41
N GLY A 144 -26.01 -11.59 -10.14
CA GLY A 144 -26.08 -12.56 -9.05
C GLY A 144 -27.08 -12.17 -7.95
N PRO A 145 -27.42 -13.09 -7.02
CA PRO A 145 -28.27 -12.76 -5.88
C PRO A 145 -27.56 -11.72 -5.00
N PRO A 146 -28.31 -10.78 -4.37
CA PRO A 146 -27.75 -9.85 -3.41
C PRO A 146 -26.99 -10.57 -2.29
N ARG A 147 -25.85 -10.02 -1.90
CA ARG A 147 -25.03 -10.56 -0.80
C ARG A 147 -24.92 -9.50 0.29
N ASP A 148 -25.38 -9.86 1.47
CA ASP A 148 -25.34 -9.00 2.63
C ASP A 148 -23.99 -9.15 3.36
N VAL A 149 -23.47 -8.02 3.83
CA VAL A 149 -22.25 -7.94 4.63
C VAL A 149 -22.48 -7.07 5.84
N VAL A 150 -21.75 -7.35 6.93
CA VAL A 150 -21.69 -6.49 8.11
C VAL A 150 -20.24 -6.07 8.27
N LEU A 151 -19.96 -4.77 8.14
CA LEU A 151 -18.63 -4.21 8.31
C LEU A 151 -18.40 -3.80 9.75
N SER A 152 -17.19 -4.05 10.26
CA SER A 152 -16.68 -3.34 11.43
C SER A 152 -16.22 -1.93 11.03
N ALA A 153 -15.98 -1.04 11.99
CA ALA A 153 -15.49 0.31 11.72
C ALA A 153 -14.12 0.28 11.01
N GLU A 154 -13.27 -0.69 11.35
CA GLU A 154 -11.98 -0.90 10.70
C GLU A 154 -12.17 -1.33 9.23
N ALA A 155 -13.00 -2.35 8.98
CA ALA A 155 -13.28 -2.83 7.64
C ALA A 155 -13.90 -1.73 6.76
N LEU A 156 -14.79 -0.91 7.34
CA LEU A 156 -15.36 0.25 6.65
C LEU A 156 -14.28 1.28 6.29
N ALA A 157 -13.40 1.65 7.22
CA ALA A 157 -12.32 2.59 6.94
C ALA A 157 -11.34 2.03 5.89
N ASP A 158 -11.12 0.72 5.91
CA ASP A 158 -10.17 0.04 5.02
C ASP A 158 -10.66 -0.11 3.59
N VAL A 159 -11.96 -0.29 3.38
CA VAL A 159 -12.54 -0.45 2.04
C VAL A 159 -12.61 0.87 1.26
N ILE A 160 -12.51 2.03 1.95
CA ILE A 160 -12.48 3.34 1.27
C ILE A 160 -11.22 3.45 0.40
N PRO A 161 -11.35 3.71 -0.93
CA PRO A 161 -10.24 3.66 -1.88
C PRO A 161 -9.37 4.93 -1.86
N LEU A 162 -8.80 5.26 -0.69
CA LEU A 162 -7.85 6.36 -0.52
C LEU A 162 -6.54 6.15 -1.31
N ASN A 163 -6.25 4.91 -1.68
CA ASN A 163 -5.08 4.54 -2.46
C ASN A 163 -5.23 4.81 -3.96
N GLU A 164 -6.45 4.96 -4.47
CA GLU A 164 -6.71 5.14 -5.90
C GLU A 164 -6.74 6.62 -6.27
N THR A 165 -5.74 7.12 -7.00
CA THR A 165 -5.67 8.52 -7.44
C THR A 165 -6.94 8.97 -8.17
N GLY A 166 -7.49 8.12 -9.04
CA GLY A 166 -8.70 8.43 -9.80
C GLY A 166 -9.96 8.55 -8.95
N SER A 167 -10.00 7.92 -7.79
CA SER A 167 -11.15 7.90 -6.89
C SER A 167 -11.17 9.07 -5.90
N LEU A 168 -10.02 9.71 -5.62
CA LEU A 168 -9.89 10.72 -4.56
C LEU A 168 -10.89 11.88 -4.69
N ALA A 169 -11.14 12.36 -5.92
CA ALA A 169 -12.08 13.47 -6.16
C ALA A 169 -13.53 13.12 -5.79
N GLY A 170 -13.93 11.86 -5.87
CA GLY A 170 -15.26 11.37 -5.54
C GLY A 170 -15.44 10.95 -4.08
N LEU A 171 -14.35 10.90 -3.28
CA LEU A 171 -14.44 10.41 -1.90
C LEU A 171 -15.33 11.25 -0.98
N PRO A 172 -15.36 12.60 -1.05
CA PRO A 172 -16.27 13.38 -0.23
C PRO A 172 -17.74 12.99 -0.44
N LYS A 173 -18.16 12.79 -1.70
CA LYS A 173 -19.49 12.30 -2.06
C LYS A 173 -19.77 10.92 -1.47
N LEU A 174 -18.84 9.98 -1.65
CA LEU A 174 -18.95 8.62 -1.12
C LEU A 174 -19.13 8.64 0.40
N LEU A 175 -18.26 9.35 1.13
CA LEU A 175 -18.32 9.42 2.60
C LEU A 175 -19.60 10.08 3.08
N ALA A 176 -20.06 11.14 2.42
CA ALA A 176 -21.32 11.81 2.72
C ALA A 176 -22.53 10.89 2.46
N GLY A 177 -22.52 10.11 1.38
CA GLY A 177 -23.55 9.14 1.07
C GLY A 177 -23.61 8.00 2.08
N ILE A 178 -22.47 7.46 2.50
CA ILE A 178 -22.40 6.47 3.57
C ILE A 178 -22.96 7.06 4.88
N ALA A 179 -22.62 8.32 5.20
CA ALA A 179 -23.12 9.00 6.39
C ALA A 179 -24.62 9.28 6.34
N ALA A 180 -25.20 9.37 5.16
CA ALA A 180 -26.64 9.48 4.93
C ALA A 180 -27.35 8.11 4.80
N ASN A 181 -26.64 7.01 5.00
CA ASN A 181 -27.14 5.64 4.81
C ASN A 181 -27.70 5.39 3.40
N ASN A 182 -27.07 6.00 2.37
CA ASN A 182 -27.51 5.88 1.00
C ASN A 182 -27.20 4.47 0.44
N ALA A 183 -28.21 3.83 -0.13
CA ALA A 183 -28.14 2.45 -0.58
C ALA A 183 -27.11 2.23 -1.73
N ALA A 184 -26.90 3.22 -2.60
CA ALA A 184 -25.97 3.11 -3.72
C ALA A 184 -24.51 3.06 -3.23
N GLU A 185 -24.11 3.99 -2.33
CA GLU A 185 -22.77 4.00 -1.75
C GLU A 185 -22.51 2.79 -0.85
N LEU A 186 -23.52 2.35 -0.08
CA LEU A 186 -23.42 1.13 0.71
C LEU A 186 -23.27 -0.11 -0.17
N SER A 187 -24.01 -0.19 -1.27
CA SER A 187 -23.88 -1.27 -2.24
C SER A 187 -22.49 -1.27 -2.90
N GLN A 188 -21.95 -0.10 -3.20
CA GLN A 188 -20.61 0.04 -3.78
C GLN A 188 -19.52 -0.49 -2.84
N ILE A 189 -19.55 -0.13 -1.55
CA ILE A 189 -18.58 -0.64 -0.58
C ILE A 189 -18.73 -2.15 -0.33
N ALA A 190 -19.96 -2.68 -0.34
CA ALA A 190 -20.19 -4.13 -0.25
C ALA A 190 -19.56 -4.87 -1.44
N ARG A 191 -19.71 -4.36 -2.66
CA ARG A 191 -19.07 -4.92 -3.84
C ARG A 191 -17.55 -4.90 -3.75
N TRP A 192 -16.95 -3.77 -3.33
CA TRP A 192 -15.50 -3.69 -3.14
C TRP A 192 -14.97 -4.70 -2.11
N LEU A 193 -15.67 -4.83 -0.99
CA LEU A 193 -15.29 -5.79 0.06
C LEU A 193 -15.30 -7.24 -0.43
N LEU A 194 -16.22 -7.57 -1.33
CA LEU A 194 -16.44 -8.93 -1.83
C LEU A 194 -15.70 -9.24 -3.15
N GLN A 195 -14.94 -8.27 -3.68
CA GLN A 195 -14.12 -8.52 -4.87
C GLN A 195 -13.07 -9.59 -4.59
N PRO A 196 -12.92 -10.56 -5.52
CA PRO A 196 -11.86 -11.54 -5.42
C PRO A 196 -10.49 -10.87 -5.39
N SER A 197 -9.63 -11.32 -4.51
CA SER A 197 -8.24 -10.86 -4.47
C SER A 197 -7.40 -11.60 -5.51
N ASN A 198 -6.62 -10.87 -6.29
CA ASN A 198 -5.64 -11.41 -7.25
C ASN A 198 -4.26 -11.66 -6.61
N TYR A 199 -4.15 -11.63 -5.28
CA TYR A 199 -2.89 -11.87 -4.61
C TYR A 199 -2.49 -13.35 -4.65
N SER A 200 -1.20 -13.60 -4.86
CA SER A 200 -0.58 -14.89 -4.51
C SER A 200 -0.50 -15.03 -2.98
N TRP A 201 -1.56 -15.57 -2.38
CA TRP A 201 -1.67 -15.67 -0.93
C TRP A 201 -0.53 -16.49 -0.32
N GLY A 202 -0.06 -17.54 -1.01
CA GLY A 202 1.09 -18.32 -0.56
C GLY A 202 2.36 -17.48 -0.41
N LEU A 203 2.70 -16.68 -1.43
CA LEU A 203 3.83 -15.76 -1.37
C LEU A 203 3.61 -14.69 -0.28
N ARG A 204 2.42 -14.09 -0.25
CA ARG A 204 2.10 -13.05 0.73
C ARG A 204 2.23 -13.54 2.18
N TYR A 205 1.70 -14.72 2.49
CA TYR A 205 1.84 -15.32 3.81
C TYR A 205 3.30 -15.64 4.13
N SER A 206 4.06 -16.22 3.20
CA SER A 206 5.48 -16.54 3.41
C SER A 206 6.30 -15.29 3.73
N VAL A 207 6.17 -14.22 2.95
CA VAL A 207 6.88 -12.96 3.19
C VAL A 207 6.42 -12.30 4.48
N TRP A 208 5.11 -12.12 4.69
CA TRP A 208 4.61 -11.38 5.85
C TRP A 208 4.87 -12.09 7.16
N CYS A 209 4.67 -13.41 7.19
CA CYS A 209 4.91 -14.22 8.37
C CYS A 209 6.40 -14.42 8.69
N SER A 210 7.30 -14.24 7.73
CA SER A 210 8.74 -14.26 7.98
C SER A 210 9.32 -12.88 8.31
N GLU A 211 8.78 -11.79 7.72
CA GLU A 211 9.40 -10.48 7.70
C GLU A 211 8.65 -9.40 8.48
N GLU A 212 7.34 -9.42 8.62
CA GLU A 212 6.56 -8.36 9.29
C GLU A 212 5.96 -8.82 10.61
N THR A 213 5.02 -9.75 10.59
CA THR A 213 4.25 -10.18 11.77
C THR A 213 5.12 -10.58 12.98
N PRO A 214 6.25 -11.29 12.83
CA PRO A 214 7.11 -11.66 13.96
C PRO A 214 7.83 -10.48 14.61
N PHE A 215 7.88 -9.33 13.93
CA PHE A 215 8.59 -8.14 14.38
C PHE A 215 7.67 -7.03 14.89
N VAL A 216 6.36 -7.20 14.78
CA VAL A 216 5.37 -6.30 15.38
C VAL A 216 5.47 -6.38 16.89
N ALA A 217 5.48 -5.22 17.58
CA ALA A 217 5.53 -5.17 19.03
C ALA A 217 4.35 -5.94 19.66
N ARG A 218 4.58 -6.61 20.79
CA ARG A 218 3.52 -7.37 21.49
C ARG A 218 2.43 -6.48 22.07
N SER A 219 2.74 -5.20 22.31
CA SER A 219 1.80 -4.17 22.76
C SER A 219 0.79 -3.77 21.67
N VAL A 220 1.08 -4.07 20.41
CA VAL A 220 0.15 -3.98 19.28
C VAL A 220 -0.87 -5.12 19.46
N THR A 221 -1.82 -4.92 20.36
CA THR A 221 -2.86 -5.87 20.68
C THR A 221 -4.04 -5.69 19.74
N GLY A 222 -4.76 -6.76 19.43
CA GLY A 222 -5.91 -7.02 18.57
C GLY A 222 -6.89 -5.90 18.14
N LYS A 223 -6.67 -4.65 18.54
CA LYS A 223 -7.34 -3.44 18.03
C LYS A 223 -6.56 -2.74 16.94
N GLU A 224 -5.29 -3.10 16.72
CA GLU A 224 -4.43 -2.58 15.68
C GLU A 224 -4.38 -3.59 14.54
N ARG A 225 -4.61 -3.12 13.33
CA ARG A 225 -4.65 -3.97 12.15
C ARG A 225 -3.25 -4.50 11.84
N ILE A 226 -3.01 -5.73 12.18
CA ILE A 226 -1.94 -6.55 11.61
C ILE A 226 -2.51 -7.15 10.32
N LEU A 227 -1.88 -6.88 9.19
CA LEU A 227 -2.37 -7.30 7.87
C LEU A 227 -2.57 -8.82 7.78
N ILE A 228 -1.64 -9.58 8.37
CA ILE A 228 -1.75 -11.03 8.53
C ILE A 228 -1.58 -11.36 10.02
N SER A 229 -2.62 -11.91 10.62
CA SER A 229 -2.65 -12.17 12.06
C SER A 229 -1.59 -13.18 12.49
N ARG A 230 -1.13 -13.08 13.76
CA ARG A 230 -0.20 -14.06 14.34
C ARG A 230 -0.73 -15.49 14.26
N ARG A 231 -2.05 -15.68 14.47
CA ARG A 231 -2.69 -17.00 14.35
C ARG A 231 -2.58 -17.60 12.95
N VAL A 232 -2.69 -16.76 11.91
CA VAL A 232 -2.46 -17.19 10.52
C VAL A 232 -0.99 -17.53 10.32
N CYS A 233 -0.07 -16.73 10.84
CA CYS A 233 1.36 -16.98 10.72
C CYS A 233 1.80 -18.23 11.49
N ASP A 234 1.21 -18.52 12.66
CA ASP A 234 1.44 -19.76 13.39
C ASP A 234 0.97 -20.99 12.59
N ALA A 235 -0.18 -20.87 11.90
CA ALA A 235 -0.68 -21.92 11.02
C ALA A 235 0.15 -22.07 9.73
N TRP A 236 0.70 -20.94 9.19
CA TRP A 236 1.57 -20.94 8.02
C TRP A 236 2.96 -21.49 8.31
N ASN A 237 3.49 -21.27 9.51
CA ASN A 237 4.70 -21.86 10.08
C ASN A 237 5.95 -21.76 9.18
N VAL A 238 6.37 -20.53 8.84
CA VAL A 238 7.63 -20.24 8.14
C VAL A 238 8.69 -19.67 9.07
N ARG A 239 9.97 -19.82 8.73
CA ARG A 239 11.07 -19.28 9.51
C ARG A 239 11.11 -17.76 9.45
N ARG A 240 11.34 -17.13 10.60
CA ARG A 240 11.57 -15.70 10.71
C ARG A 240 12.92 -15.32 10.10
N VAL A 241 12.96 -14.23 9.34
CA VAL A 241 14.21 -13.65 8.84
C VAL A 241 15.05 -13.04 9.98
N PRO A 242 16.38 -12.89 9.81
CA PRO A 242 17.22 -12.23 10.80
C PRO A 242 16.87 -10.74 10.91
N LYS A 243 17.10 -10.14 12.08
CA LYS A 243 16.87 -8.70 12.32
C LYS A 243 17.63 -7.79 11.34
N SER A 244 18.73 -8.26 10.77
CA SER A 244 19.52 -7.54 9.77
C SER A 244 18.74 -7.26 8.46
N ALA A 245 17.70 -8.03 8.15
CA ALA A 245 16.81 -7.78 7.01
C ALA A 245 16.14 -6.40 7.12
N HIS A 246 15.87 -5.92 8.33
CA HIS A 246 15.23 -4.62 8.60
C HIS A 246 16.21 -3.44 8.76
N ARG A 247 17.47 -3.61 8.46
CA ARG A 247 18.41 -2.49 8.51
C ARG A 247 18.19 -1.53 7.34
N ARG A 248 18.46 -0.24 7.58
CA ARG A 248 18.43 0.77 6.52
C ARG A 248 19.38 0.38 5.40
N VAL A 249 18.95 0.61 4.18
CA VAL A 249 19.75 0.36 2.97
C VAL A 249 20.68 1.55 2.74
N LYS A 250 21.95 1.28 2.50
CA LYS A 250 22.95 2.25 2.07
C LYS A 250 23.40 1.87 0.66
N SER A 251 23.37 2.81 -0.26
CA SER A 251 23.81 2.59 -1.65
C SER A 251 24.11 3.93 -2.33
N ASP A 252 25.14 3.97 -3.16
CA ASP A 252 25.51 5.13 -3.99
C ASP A 252 24.89 5.07 -5.39
N VAL A 253 24.04 4.09 -5.67
CA VAL A 253 23.27 4.01 -6.91
C VAL A 253 22.29 5.21 -6.98
N PRO A 254 22.14 5.87 -8.15
CA PRO A 254 21.12 6.89 -8.33
C PRO A 254 19.71 6.32 -8.11
N VAL A 255 18.90 6.96 -7.28
CA VAL A 255 17.52 6.51 -6.97
C VAL A 255 16.53 7.65 -7.09
N LEU A 256 15.45 7.44 -7.84
CA LEU A 256 14.27 8.31 -7.81
C LEU A 256 13.21 7.69 -6.89
N LEU A 257 12.81 8.43 -5.87
CA LEU A 257 11.77 8.02 -4.91
C LEU A 257 10.51 8.83 -5.19
N LEU A 258 9.46 8.18 -5.65
CA LEU A 258 8.16 8.79 -5.90
C LEU A 258 7.18 8.42 -4.79
N SER A 259 6.29 9.34 -4.45
CA SER A 259 5.24 9.12 -3.45
C SER A 259 4.01 9.96 -3.77
N GLY A 260 2.83 9.40 -3.62
CA GLY A 260 1.59 10.17 -3.66
C GLY A 260 1.34 10.88 -2.33
N GLU A 261 0.86 12.12 -2.38
CA GLU A 261 0.56 12.92 -1.18
C GLU A 261 -0.46 12.23 -0.27
N TYR A 262 -1.48 11.60 -0.88
CA TYR A 262 -2.58 10.91 -0.18
C TYR A 262 -2.30 9.42 0.09
N ASP A 263 -1.11 8.91 -0.27
CA ASP A 263 -0.82 7.49 -0.13
C ASP A 263 -1.04 6.99 1.31
N PRO A 264 -2.03 6.11 1.55
CA PRO A 264 -2.34 5.57 2.86
C PRO A 264 -1.50 4.34 3.21
N GLU A 265 -0.85 3.72 2.20
CA GLU A 265 -0.12 2.46 2.33
C GLU A 265 1.37 2.70 2.59
N THR A 266 1.97 3.60 1.78
CA THR A 266 3.40 3.95 1.85
C THR A 266 3.57 5.47 1.81
N PRO A 267 3.29 6.16 2.92
CA PRO A 267 3.25 7.62 2.96
C PRO A 267 4.60 8.26 2.59
N PRO A 268 4.61 9.52 2.10
CA PRO A 268 5.82 10.23 1.65
C PRO A 268 6.97 10.23 2.65
N ASP A 269 6.68 10.19 3.95
CA ASP A 269 7.68 10.14 5.02
C ASP A 269 8.58 8.90 4.91
N TRP A 270 8.09 7.80 4.36
CA TRP A 270 8.89 6.59 4.20
C TRP A 270 9.93 6.74 3.10
N ALA A 271 9.59 7.40 1.99
CA ALA A 271 10.57 7.79 0.97
C ALA A 271 11.65 8.72 1.55
N THR A 272 11.24 9.72 2.35
CA THR A 272 12.16 10.61 3.07
C THR A 272 13.07 9.83 4.02
N LYS A 273 12.56 8.83 4.73
CA LYS A 273 13.38 7.95 5.60
C LYS A 273 14.39 7.13 4.79
N ALA A 274 13.99 6.61 3.62
CA ALA A 274 14.91 5.87 2.73
C ALA A 274 16.02 6.79 2.19
N ALA A 275 15.67 7.99 1.73
CA ALA A 275 16.62 8.96 1.17
C ALA A 275 17.78 9.31 2.12
N LYS A 276 17.57 9.27 3.45
CA LYS A 276 18.63 9.60 4.43
C LYS A 276 19.90 8.75 4.33
N THR A 277 19.82 7.60 3.71
CA THR A 277 20.95 6.67 3.55
C THR A 277 21.26 6.32 2.08
N LEU A 278 20.68 7.07 1.17
CA LEU A 278 20.87 6.99 -0.28
C LEU A 278 21.34 8.36 -0.80
N PRO A 279 22.65 8.68 -0.77
CA PRO A 279 23.16 10.03 -1.02
C PRO A 279 22.85 10.58 -2.43
N ARG A 280 22.58 9.69 -3.39
CA ARG A 280 22.19 10.07 -4.75
C ARG A 280 20.68 9.94 -5.01
N ALA A 281 19.89 9.87 -3.95
CA ALA A 281 18.43 9.81 -4.08
C ALA A 281 17.82 11.19 -4.34
N GLN A 282 16.78 11.20 -5.16
CA GLN A 282 15.88 12.34 -5.38
C GLN A 282 14.47 11.90 -4.96
N ALA A 283 13.88 12.57 -3.95
CA ALA A 283 12.55 12.26 -3.46
C ALA A 283 11.53 13.30 -3.96
N VAL A 284 10.45 12.84 -4.54
CA VAL A 284 9.37 13.64 -5.11
C VAL A 284 8.04 13.22 -4.52
N VAL A 285 7.30 14.19 -3.97
CA VAL A 285 5.91 14.00 -3.56
C VAL A 285 4.98 14.56 -4.62
N LEU A 286 4.12 13.74 -5.16
CA LEU A 286 3.16 14.08 -6.19
C LEU A 286 1.83 14.47 -5.53
N ARG A 287 1.49 15.76 -5.61
CA ARG A 287 0.29 16.30 -4.98
C ARG A 287 -0.98 15.73 -5.62
N GLY A 288 -1.99 15.54 -4.79
CA GLY A 288 -3.29 15.02 -5.23
C GLY A 288 -3.23 13.58 -5.76
N MET A 289 -2.19 12.81 -5.46
CA MET A 289 -2.05 11.43 -5.87
C MET A 289 -2.09 10.46 -4.67
N GLY A 290 -2.67 9.29 -4.90
CA GLY A 290 -2.72 8.18 -3.98
C GLY A 290 -1.52 7.25 -4.09
N HIS A 291 -1.75 5.96 -3.88
CA HIS A 291 -0.73 4.92 -3.97
C HIS A 291 -0.33 4.65 -5.43
N VAL A 292 0.95 4.46 -5.69
CA VAL A 292 1.55 4.19 -7.01
C VAL A 292 1.19 5.24 -8.07
N PRO A 293 1.67 6.49 -7.92
CA PRO A 293 1.42 7.58 -8.87
C PRO A 293 1.74 7.26 -10.33
N THR A 294 2.74 6.43 -10.59
CA THR A 294 3.15 6.06 -11.96
C THR A 294 2.12 5.19 -12.69
N GLN A 295 1.22 4.51 -11.97
CA GLN A 295 0.15 3.69 -12.54
C GLN A 295 -1.17 4.44 -12.71
N ALA A 296 -1.23 5.71 -12.32
CA ALA A 296 -2.41 6.53 -12.50
C ALA A 296 -2.53 7.00 -13.96
N TRP A 297 -3.34 6.32 -14.76
CA TRP A 297 -3.53 6.54 -16.21
C TRP A 297 -3.82 7.98 -16.62
N SER A 298 -4.41 8.78 -15.74
CA SER A 298 -4.69 10.20 -15.99
C SER A 298 -3.49 11.12 -15.75
N MET A 299 -2.32 10.59 -15.36
CA MET A 299 -1.21 11.34 -14.77
C MET A 299 0.14 10.95 -15.37
N LEU A 300 0.35 11.22 -16.65
CA LEU A 300 1.61 10.95 -17.37
C LEU A 300 2.86 11.56 -16.72
N CYS A 301 2.70 12.58 -15.85
CA CYS A 301 3.82 13.28 -15.21
C CYS A 301 4.73 12.33 -14.38
N ALA A 302 4.16 11.40 -13.61
CA ALA A 302 4.95 10.49 -12.80
C ALA A 302 5.78 9.52 -13.65
N MET A 303 5.20 8.97 -14.73
CA MET A 303 5.90 8.13 -15.69
C MET A 303 6.97 8.93 -16.44
N SER A 304 6.67 10.16 -16.87
CA SER A 304 7.67 11.00 -17.55
C SER A 304 8.88 11.30 -16.66
N LEU A 305 8.67 11.50 -15.33
CA LEU A 305 9.78 11.64 -14.38
C LEU A 305 10.62 10.37 -14.30
N ALA A 306 9.98 9.21 -14.28
CA ALA A 306 10.66 7.91 -14.27
C ALA A 306 11.47 7.69 -15.55
N ASP A 307 10.90 7.99 -16.72
CA ASP A 307 11.56 7.84 -18.03
C ASP A 307 12.78 8.76 -18.16
N VAL A 308 12.63 10.05 -17.83
CA VAL A 308 13.75 11.01 -17.84
C VAL A 308 14.85 10.56 -16.87
N PHE A 309 14.50 10.10 -15.69
CA PHE A 309 15.48 9.63 -14.73
C PHE A 309 16.19 8.35 -15.19
N CYS A 310 15.48 7.39 -15.79
CA CYS A 310 16.10 6.19 -16.36
C CYS A 310 17.03 6.52 -17.51
N ALA A 311 16.69 7.49 -18.35
CA ALA A 311 17.56 7.94 -19.45
C ALA A 311 18.83 8.65 -18.93
N ALA A 312 18.69 9.54 -17.95
CA ALA A 312 19.77 10.35 -17.39
C ALA A 312 19.76 10.36 -15.84
N PRO A 313 20.25 9.30 -15.15
CA PRO A 313 20.14 9.16 -13.69
C PRO A 313 20.89 10.22 -12.85
N THR A 314 21.77 11.00 -13.50
CA THR A 314 22.49 12.12 -12.87
C THR A 314 21.76 13.44 -12.98
N PHE A 315 20.69 13.50 -13.82
CA PHE A 315 19.87 14.68 -13.97
C PHE A 315 19.17 15.02 -12.64
N ARG A 316 19.30 16.27 -12.18
CA ARG A 316 18.61 16.74 -10.97
C ARG A 316 17.28 17.35 -11.36
N LEU A 317 16.20 16.81 -10.79
CA LEU A 317 14.88 17.41 -10.91
C LEU A 317 14.88 18.76 -10.20
N THR A 318 14.48 19.83 -10.91
CA THR A 318 14.36 21.15 -10.31
C THR A 318 13.19 21.16 -9.31
N ARG A 319 13.32 21.94 -8.21
CA ARG A 319 12.28 22.03 -7.16
C ARG A 319 10.92 22.51 -7.70
N ASP A 320 10.87 23.12 -8.87
CA ASP A 320 9.63 23.64 -9.48
C ASP A 320 8.86 22.60 -10.31
N ALA A 321 9.47 21.47 -10.64
CA ALA A 321 8.80 20.40 -11.39
C ALA A 321 7.58 19.82 -10.63
N HIS A 322 7.55 19.93 -9.31
CA HIS A 322 6.48 19.39 -8.46
C HIS A 322 5.40 20.42 -8.09
N ARG A 323 5.66 21.71 -8.29
CA ARG A 323 4.78 22.79 -7.80
C ARG A 323 3.66 23.20 -8.78
N ARG A 324 3.71 22.71 -10.01
CA ARG A 324 2.83 23.20 -11.10
C ARG A 324 1.51 22.45 -11.23
N ARG A 325 0.84 22.06 -10.14
CA ARG A 325 -0.52 21.55 -10.24
C ARG A 325 -1.52 22.39 -9.47
N ALA A 326 -2.63 22.65 -10.16
CA ALA A 326 -3.84 23.14 -9.52
C ALA A 326 -4.27 22.18 -8.40
N PRO A 327 -4.82 22.67 -7.28
CA PRO A 327 -5.37 21.81 -6.24
C PRO A 327 -6.41 20.88 -6.87
N GLN A 328 -6.50 19.68 -6.31
CA GLN A 328 -7.50 18.68 -6.70
C GLN A 328 -8.89 19.33 -6.51
N ARG A 329 -9.68 19.37 -7.58
CA ARG A 329 -11.07 19.82 -7.47
C ARG A 329 -11.92 18.61 -7.13
N PHE A 330 -12.62 18.67 -6.02
CA PHE A 330 -13.61 17.68 -5.64
C PHE A 330 -14.85 17.79 -6.54
N LYS A 331 -15.46 16.65 -6.88
CA LYS A 331 -16.65 16.56 -7.73
C LYS A 331 -17.86 16.13 -6.91
#